data_377a38f0934246cf6abec7ff0d03200b
#
_entry.id   377a38f0934246cf6abec7ff0d03200b
#
_cell.length_a   1.000
_cell.length_b   1.000
_cell.length_c   1.000
_cell.angle_alpha   90.00
_cell.angle_beta   90.00
_cell.angle_gamma   90.00
#
_symmetry.space_group_name_H-M   'P 1'
#
loop_
_entity.id
_entity.type
_entity.pdbx_description
1 polymer ?
#
loop_
_entity_poly.entity_id
_entity_poly.type
_entity_poly.pdbx_seq_one_letter_code
_entity_poly.pdbx_strand_id
1 'polypeptide(L)'
;MALRLLVIGDIAWDIFIRPEGELVRGSDVLGTVDVMPGGAAANVAVWARRLGAEVTLVGKIGDDTLGMLMRTHLQTEGVARDVITVAGGLSTRVGILVSADGEHSFVIDHTKVLRFEEGDAPPSLLDAADAVFFNGYDIFLARSTTFLAALLAAARRRGIPTLFDPSSFALIEAFGPRRLLAGIGPVDVLIANDAEAAALREGRPFTALEAYAKLAVVKQGPGGASAYAGPAEWNAPANPVKVVDTTGAGDAFDAAFMVEWLSSRNVETALQAGNRLGAHVAGHLGAQPPAPASPRLGGSAVDPGPSKGV
;
A
#
# COMPACT_ATOMS: atom_id res chain seq x y z
N MET A 1 -3.83 21.79 10.79
CA MET A 1 -3.33 20.67 11.63
C MET A 1 -2.81 19.62 10.69
N ALA A 2 -1.81 18.81 11.09
CA ALA A 2 -1.37 17.66 10.28
C ALA A 2 -2.50 16.62 10.21
N LEU A 3 -2.64 15.96 9.04
CA LEU A 3 -3.57 14.86 8.83
C LEU A 3 -3.14 13.65 9.66
N ARG A 4 -4.04 13.07 10.46
CA ARG A 4 -3.76 11.90 11.30
C ARG A 4 -4.34 10.65 10.64
N LEU A 5 -3.47 9.73 10.27
CA LEU A 5 -3.84 8.51 9.57
C LEU A 5 -3.64 7.28 10.44
N LEU A 6 -4.66 6.44 10.49
CA LEU A 6 -4.57 5.09 11.02
C LEU A 6 -4.34 4.14 9.83
N VAL A 7 -3.20 3.47 9.81
CA VAL A 7 -2.85 2.47 8.79
C VAL A 7 -2.81 1.11 9.47
N ILE A 8 -3.54 0.13 8.93
CA ILE A 8 -3.64 -1.23 9.49
C ILE A 8 -3.24 -2.24 8.43
N GLY A 9 -2.29 -3.09 8.75
CA GLY A 9 -1.92 -4.19 7.87
C GLY A 9 -0.49 -4.67 8.04
N ASP A 10 0.00 -5.33 7.00
CA ASP A 10 1.22 -6.10 6.97
C ASP A 10 2.49 -5.27 7.11
N ILE A 11 3.42 -5.86 7.83
CA ILE A 11 4.81 -5.43 7.98
C ILE A 11 5.67 -6.62 7.60
N ALA A 12 6.56 -6.48 6.63
CA ALA A 12 7.36 -7.58 6.12
C ALA A 12 8.78 -7.15 5.75
N TRP A 13 9.67 -8.13 5.64
CA TRP A 13 10.94 -7.98 4.95
C TRP A 13 10.83 -8.57 3.55
N ASP A 14 11.20 -7.78 2.55
CA ASP A 14 11.29 -8.17 1.16
C ASP A 14 12.68 -8.71 0.89
N ILE A 15 12.77 -9.95 0.43
CA ILE A 15 14.03 -10.63 0.08
C ILE A 15 14.06 -10.76 -1.43
N PHE A 16 14.74 -9.81 -2.07
CA PHE A 16 14.92 -9.80 -3.52
C PHE A 16 16.00 -10.79 -3.93
N ILE A 17 15.67 -11.64 -4.88
CA ILE A 17 16.55 -12.63 -5.47
C ILE A 17 16.63 -12.37 -6.97
N ARG A 18 17.78 -11.90 -7.45
CA ARG A 18 18.03 -11.60 -8.87
C ARG A 18 19.12 -12.49 -9.41
N PRO A 19 18.78 -13.64 -10.00
CA PRO A 19 19.77 -14.50 -10.63
C PRO A 19 20.35 -13.84 -11.89
N GLU A 20 21.65 -14.01 -12.15
CA GLU A 20 22.31 -13.54 -13.37
C GLU A 20 22.05 -14.44 -14.59
N GLY A 21 21.33 -15.56 -14.42
CA GLY A 21 20.98 -16.49 -15.47
C GLY A 21 19.77 -17.34 -15.08
N GLU A 22 19.44 -18.33 -15.89
CA GLU A 22 18.36 -19.26 -15.59
C GLU A 22 18.68 -20.10 -14.35
N LEU A 23 17.68 -20.33 -13.49
CA LEU A 23 17.78 -21.19 -12.34
C LEU A 23 18.01 -22.63 -12.78
N VAL A 24 19.13 -23.22 -12.35
CA VAL A 24 19.52 -24.59 -12.70
C VAL A 24 19.11 -25.52 -11.57
N ARG A 25 18.25 -26.48 -11.87
CA ARG A 25 17.80 -27.48 -10.89
C ARG A 25 18.97 -28.30 -10.37
N GLY A 26 19.18 -28.25 -9.04
CA GLY A 26 20.24 -29.03 -8.38
C GLY A 26 21.64 -28.41 -8.52
N SER A 27 21.76 -27.15 -8.93
CA SER A 27 23.01 -26.42 -9.04
C SER A 27 22.86 -24.97 -8.59
N ASP A 28 23.98 -24.26 -8.50
CA ASP A 28 24.05 -22.86 -8.09
C ASP A 28 24.01 -21.92 -9.31
N VAL A 29 23.43 -20.75 -9.12
CA VAL A 29 23.47 -19.64 -10.05
C VAL A 29 23.96 -18.40 -9.26
N LEU A 30 24.87 -17.64 -9.86
CA LEU A 30 25.27 -16.34 -9.31
C LEU A 30 24.14 -15.33 -9.45
N GLY A 31 24.10 -14.35 -8.53
CA GLY A 31 23.09 -13.30 -8.55
C GLY A 31 23.23 -12.36 -7.37
N THR A 32 22.28 -11.45 -7.19
CA THR A 32 22.21 -10.58 -6.02
C THR A 32 21.04 -10.99 -5.12
N VAL A 33 21.25 -10.85 -3.80
CA VAL A 33 20.23 -11.06 -2.78
C VAL A 33 20.23 -9.85 -1.87
N ASP A 34 19.15 -9.08 -1.91
CA ASP A 34 18.95 -7.88 -1.10
C ASP A 34 17.82 -8.11 -0.10
N VAL A 35 17.96 -7.58 1.12
CA VAL A 35 16.91 -7.62 2.16
C VAL A 35 16.50 -6.20 2.48
N MET A 36 15.25 -5.85 2.21
CA MET A 36 14.74 -4.50 2.34
C MET A 36 13.46 -4.46 3.19
N PRO A 37 13.17 -3.35 3.89
CA PRO A 37 11.89 -3.16 4.55
C PRO A 37 10.77 -3.11 3.52
N GLY A 38 9.65 -3.77 3.82
CA GLY A 38 8.49 -3.91 2.98
C GLY A 38 7.21 -4.17 3.80
N GLY A 39 6.21 -4.74 3.14
CA GLY A 39 4.85 -4.84 3.63
C GLY A 39 4.02 -3.64 3.17
N ALA A 40 2.92 -3.90 2.45
CA ALA A 40 2.17 -2.85 1.77
C ALA A 40 1.65 -1.79 2.76
N ALA A 41 1.12 -2.18 3.91
CA ALA A 41 0.68 -1.21 4.92
C ALA A 41 1.84 -0.42 5.52
N ALA A 42 2.99 -1.05 5.78
CA ALA A 42 4.17 -0.34 6.26
C ALA A 42 4.70 0.65 5.22
N ASN A 43 4.70 0.28 3.93
CA ASN A 43 5.07 1.17 2.82
C ASN A 43 4.16 2.40 2.75
N VAL A 44 2.84 2.19 2.79
CA VAL A 44 1.84 3.29 2.83
C VAL A 44 2.07 4.20 4.04
N ALA A 45 2.31 3.63 5.22
CA ALA A 45 2.55 4.39 6.45
C ALA A 45 3.80 5.27 6.35
N VAL A 46 4.91 4.71 5.88
CA VAL A 46 6.18 5.42 5.69
C VAL A 46 6.01 6.55 4.68
N TRP A 47 5.42 6.29 3.52
CA TRP A 47 5.21 7.32 2.51
C TRP A 47 4.26 8.42 2.98
N ALA A 48 3.14 8.08 3.63
CA ALA A 48 2.23 9.07 4.20
C ALA A 48 2.94 9.96 5.25
N ARG A 49 3.80 9.36 6.09
CA ARG A 49 4.61 10.09 7.06
C ARG A 49 5.59 11.05 6.39
N ARG A 50 6.30 10.60 5.35
CA ARG A 50 7.23 11.42 4.55
C ARG A 50 6.51 12.56 3.82
N LEU A 51 5.23 12.41 3.50
CA LEU A 51 4.35 13.45 2.94
C LEU A 51 3.79 14.41 3.99
N GLY A 52 4.12 14.23 5.27
CA GLY A 52 3.79 15.15 6.36
C GLY A 52 2.56 14.78 7.19
N ALA A 53 1.96 13.60 6.97
CA ALA A 53 0.92 13.10 7.85
C ALA A 53 1.48 12.64 9.22
N GLU A 54 0.66 12.68 10.25
CA GLU A 54 0.89 11.93 11.49
C GLU A 54 0.30 10.54 11.30
N VAL A 55 1.12 9.49 11.45
CA VAL A 55 0.70 8.12 11.14
C VAL A 55 0.78 7.25 12.37
N THR A 56 -0.30 6.52 12.63
CA THR A 56 -0.36 5.39 13.55
C THR A 56 -0.41 4.12 12.70
N LEU A 57 0.66 3.32 12.72
CA LEU A 57 0.71 2.02 12.05
C LEU A 57 0.36 0.92 13.06
N VAL A 58 -0.67 0.13 12.75
CA VAL A 58 -1.01 -1.10 13.47
C VAL A 58 -0.66 -2.28 12.58
N GLY A 59 0.34 -3.01 12.99
CA GLY A 59 0.86 -4.19 12.30
C GLY A 59 1.56 -5.11 13.29
N LYS A 60 1.91 -6.31 12.86
CA LYS A 60 2.57 -7.29 13.72
C LYS A 60 3.99 -7.61 13.26
N ILE A 61 4.91 -7.67 14.21
CA ILE A 61 6.27 -8.15 14.01
C ILE A 61 6.58 -9.22 15.06
N GLY A 62 7.51 -10.12 14.74
CA GLY A 62 8.04 -11.08 15.70
C GLY A 62 9.01 -10.43 16.70
N ASP A 63 9.37 -11.18 17.73
CA ASP A 63 10.47 -10.85 18.65
C ASP A 63 11.83 -11.40 18.19
N ASP A 64 11.93 -11.73 16.90
CA ASP A 64 13.15 -12.18 16.24
C ASP A 64 14.06 -11.00 15.81
N THR A 65 15.25 -11.32 15.31
CA THR A 65 16.21 -10.30 14.84
C THR A 65 15.64 -9.40 13.76
N LEU A 66 14.85 -9.94 12.83
CA LEU A 66 14.22 -9.16 11.77
C LEU A 66 13.15 -8.21 12.35
N GLY A 67 12.42 -8.64 13.38
CA GLY A 67 11.47 -7.77 14.08
C GLY A 67 12.16 -6.60 14.79
N MET A 68 13.30 -6.84 15.43
CA MET A 68 14.08 -5.75 16.04
C MET A 68 14.57 -4.73 15.01
N LEU A 69 15.11 -5.20 13.89
CA LEU A 69 15.56 -4.34 12.79
C LEU A 69 14.40 -3.55 12.18
N MET A 70 13.25 -4.21 11.96
CA MET A 70 12.06 -3.56 11.44
C MET A 70 11.53 -2.50 12.40
N ARG A 71 11.48 -2.79 13.70
CA ARG A 71 11.08 -1.78 14.70
C ARG A 71 11.98 -0.57 14.68
N THR A 72 13.30 -0.76 14.60
CA THR A 72 14.26 0.33 14.50
C THR A 72 14.03 1.16 13.23
N HIS A 73 13.81 0.50 12.10
CA HIS A 73 13.49 1.18 10.83
C HIS A 73 12.21 2.02 10.95
N LEU A 74 11.11 1.42 11.42
CA LEU A 74 9.82 2.12 11.59
C LEU A 74 9.90 3.27 12.62
N GLN A 75 10.72 3.14 13.66
CA GLN A 75 11.00 4.23 14.60
C GLN A 75 11.72 5.39 13.92
N THR A 76 12.72 5.10 13.10
CA THR A 76 13.45 6.11 12.33
C THR A 76 12.52 6.85 11.37
N GLU A 77 11.58 6.14 10.72
CA GLU A 77 10.56 6.72 9.86
C GLU A 77 9.42 7.42 10.64
N GLY A 78 9.36 7.25 11.96
CA GLY A 78 8.37 7.90 12.82
C GLY A 78 6.96 7.30 12.74
N VAL A 79 6.85 5.99 12.45
CA VAL A 79 5.57 5.28 12.27
C VAL A 79 5.38 4.07 13.19
N ALA A 80 6.27 3.84 14.17
CA ALA A 80 6.27 2.63 15.02
C ALA A 80 5.35 2.69 16.25
N ARG A 81 4.37 3.61 16.30
CA ARG A 81 3.63 3.89 17.55
C ARG A 81 2.90 2.68 18.12
N ASP A 82 2.12 1.95 17.31
CA ASP A 82 1.23 0.86 17.75
C ASP A 82 1.56 -0.49 17.12
N VAL A 83 2.84 -0.70 16.75
CA VAL A 83 3.31 -1.97 16.21
C VAL A 83 3.37 -3.04 17.29
N ILE A 84 2.62 -4.11 17.10
CA ILE A 84 2.48 -5.24 18.03
C ILE A 84 3.67 -6.19 17.88
N THR A 85 4.39 -6.46 18.96
CA THR A 85 5.42 -7.51 18.99
C THR A 85 4.83 -8.80 19.54
N VAL A 86 4.94 -9.88 18.77
CA VAL A 86 4.43 -11.20 19.13
C VAL A 86 5.57 -12.04 19.70
N ALA A 87 5.47 -12.40 20.97
CA ALA A 87 6.46 -13.22 21.65
C ALA A 87 6.56 -14.63 21.03
N GLY A 88 7.78 -15.08 20.75
CA GLY A 88 8.05 -16.35 20.06
C GLY A 88 7.62 -16.35 18.58
N GLY A 89 7.14 -15.20 18.07
CA GLY A 89 6.77 -15.03 16.67
C GLY A 89 7.99 -14.79 15.77
N LEU A 90 7.82 -15.10 14.48
CA LEU A 90 8.78 -14.73 13.45
C LEU A 90 8.19 -13.63 12.57
N SER A 91 9.01 -12.62 12.28
CA SER A 91 8.61 -11.53 11.40
C SER A 91 8.34 -12.02 9.99
N THR A 92 7.34 -11.44 9.32
CA THR A 92 6.94 -11.82 7.97
C THR A 92 8.06 -11.56 6.97
N ARG A 93 8.25 -12.49 6.05
CA ARG A 93 9.23 -12.44 4.97
C ARG A 93 8.54 -12.74 3.66
N VAL A 94 8.91 -11.99 2.64
CA VAL A 94 8.44 -12.18 1.28
C VAL A 94 9.66 -12.42 0.39
N GLY A 95 9.77 -13.59 -0.21
CA GLY A 95 10.74 -13.86 -1.26
C GLY A 95 10.25 -13.24 -2.57
N ILE A 96 11.07 -12.43 -3.21
CA ILE A 96 10.77 -11.78 -4.49
C ILE A 96 11.79 -12.27 -5.49
N LEU A 97 11.36 -13.17 -6.38
CA LEU A 97 12.17 -13.63 -7.50
C LEU A 97 11.97 -12.67 -8.66
N VAL A 98 13.05 -12.03 -9.09
CA VAL A 98 13.04 -11.11 -10.23
C VAL A 98 13.58 -11.84 -11.44
N SER A 99 12.73 -12.00 -12.45
CA SER A 99 13.09 -12.64 -13.72
C SER A 99 13.94 -11.72 -14.59
N ALA A 100 14.61 -12.28 -15.61
CA ALA A 100 15.48 -11.52 -16.52
C ALA A 100 14.75 -10.42 -17.32
N ASP A 101 13.44 -10.55 -17.52
CA ASP A 101 12.57 -9.56 -18.15
C ASP A 101 12.05 -8.49 -17.16
N GLY A 102 12.45 -8.59 -15.87
CA GLY A 102 12.05 -7.66 -14.81
C GLY A 102 10.72 -7.99 -14.12
N GLU A 103 10.06 -9.09 -14.49
CA GLU A 103 8.84 -9.52 -13.82
C GLU A 103 9.13 -10.08 -12.42
N HIS A 104 8.22 -9.81 -11.48
CA HIS A 104 8.34 -10.23 -10.09
C HIS A 104 7.40 -11.39 -9.76
N SER A 105 7.95 -12.43 -9.12
CA SER A 105 7.18 -13.53 -8.52
C SER A 105 7.34 -13.49 -7.00
N PHE A 106 6.22 -13.47 -6.29
CA PHE A 106 6.20 -13.32 -4.83
C PHE A 106 5.92 -14.64 -4.14
N VAL A 107 6.71 -14.96 -3.11
CA VAL A 107 6.49 -16.10 -2.22
C VAL A 107 6.33 -15.58 -0.80
N ILE A 108 5.12 -15.59 -0.29
CA ILE A 108 4.81 -15.15 1.07
C ILE A 108 4.92 -16.34 2.02
N ASP A 109 5.76 -16.23 3.05
CA ASP A 109 5.82 -17.25 4.12
C ASP A 109 4.54 -17.21 4.95
N HIS A 110 3.60 -18.09 4.65
CA HIS A 110 2.30 -18.18 5.33
C HIS A 110 2.30 -19.11 6.54
N THR A 111 3.40 -19.83 6.79
CA THR A 111 3.46 -20.88 7.83
C THR A 111 3.65 -20.32 9.23
N LYS A 112 4.27 -19.14 9.33
CA LYS A 112 4.61 -18.47 10.60
C LYS A 112 4.08 -17.04 10.65
N VAL A 113 3.05 -16.76 9.87
CA VAL A 113 2.45 -15.42 9.76
C VAL A 113 1.84 -15.00 11.09
N LEU A 114 2.14 -13.78 11.47
CA LEU A 114 1.55 -13.10 12.61
C LEU A 114 0.16 -12.58 12.21
N ARG A 115 -0.85 -13.43 12.37
CA ARG A 115 -2.22 -13.10 11.97
C ARG A 115 -2.84 -12.11 12.93
N PHE A 116 -3.62 -11.17 12.38
CA PHE A 116 -4.48 -10.34 13.22
C PHE A 116 -5.57 -11.18 13.88
N GLU A 117 -5.84 -10.83 15.14
CA GLU A 117 -6.88 -11.43 15.96
C GLU A 117 -7.91 -10.36 16.35
N GLU A 118 -9.07 -10.80 16.79
CA GLU A 118 -10.09 -9.90 17.32
C GLU A 118 -9.53 -9.13 18.54
N GLY A 119 -9.61 -7.79 18.46
CA GLY A 119 -9.04 -6.90 19.47
C GLY A 119 -7.71 -6.23 19.10
N ASP A 120 -6.99 -6.70 18.08
CA ASP A 120 -5.75 -6.06 17.63
C ASP A 120 -5.99 -4.67 16.98
N ALA A 121 -7.19 -4.45 16.44
CA ALA A 121 -7.62 -3.17 15.88
C ALA A 121 -8.87 -2.63 16.61
N PRO A 122 -8.77 -2.22 17.88
CA PRO A 122 -9.92 -1.76 18.63
C PRO A 122 -10.44 -0.40 18.14
N PRO A 123 -11.76 -0.13 18.24
CA PRO A 123 -12.36 1.14 17.83
C PRO A 123 -11.78 2.40 18.49
N SER A 124 -11.09 2.27 19.62
CA SER A 124 -10.41 3.39 20.30
C SER A 124 -9.27 4.00 19.48
N LEU A 125 -8.68 3.25 18.55
CA LEU A 125 -7.69 3.78 17.61
C LEU A 125 -8.23 4.94 16.77
N LEU A 126 -9.55 4.99 16.56
CA LEU A 126 -10.20 6.07 15.81
C LEU A 126 -10.25 7.42 16.55
N ASP A 127 -9.97 7.45 17.84
CA ASP A 127 -10.05 8.69 18.65
C ASP A 127 -8.98 9.71 18.23
N ALA A 128 -7.90 9.22 17.62
CA ALA A 128 -6.80 10.03 17.10
C ALA A 128 -6.66 9.97 15.56
N ALA A 129 -7.67 9.50 14.83
CA ALA A 129 -7.59 9.30 13.39
C ALA A 129 -8.58 10.19 12.63
N ASP A 130 -8.11 10.82 11.56
CA ASP A 130 -8.93 11.56 10.60
C ASP A 130 -9.35 10.68 9.41
N ALA A 131 -8.64 9.56 9.17
CA ALA A 131 -8.98 8.52 8.20
C ALA A 131 -8.32 7.18 8.57
N VAL A 132 -8.85 6.09 8.01
CA VAL A 132 -8.33 4.73 8.15
C VAL A 132 -7.95 4.18 6.79
N PHE A 133 -6.73 3.68 6.66
CA PHE A 133 -6.29 2.85 5.53
C PHE A 133 -6.09 1.41 6.02
N PHE A 134 -6.48 0.44 5.21
CA PHE A 134 -6.18 -0.97 5.44
C PHE A 134 -6.08 -1.70 4.11
N ASN A 135 -5.35 -2.84 4.11
CA ASN A 135 -5.13 -3.63 2.91
C ASN A 135 -5.66 -5.07 3.02
N GLY A 136 -5.60 -5.81 1.91
CA GLY A 136 -6.13 -7.16 1.80
C GLY A 136 -5.26 -8.25 2.39
N TYR A 137 -3.94 -8.07 2.52
CA TYR A 137 -3.02 -9.16 2.88
C TYR A 137 -3.38 -9.81 4.21
N ASP A 138 -3.60 -9.04 5.26
CA ASP A 138 -3.95 -9.61 6.56
C ASP A 138 -5.32 -10.28 6.58
N ILE A 139 -6.25 -9.81 5.76
CA ILE A 139 -7.55 -10.46 5.57
C ILE A 139 -7.37 -11.86 4.98
N PHE A 140 -6.54 -11.98 3.95
CA PHE A 140 -6.28 -13.25 3.27
C PHE A 140 -5.51 -14.21 4.17
N LEU A 141 -4.51 -13.73 4.88
CA LEU A 141 -3.68 -14.51 5.79
C LEU A 141 -4.47 -14.98 7.02
N ALA A 142 -5.31 -14.13 7.59
CA ALA A 142 -6.24 -14.49 8.66
C ALA A 142 -7.43 -15.34 8.16
N ARG A 143 -7.66 -15.35 6.85
CA ARG A 143 -8.87 -15.92 6.21
C ARG A 143 -10.18 -15.36 6.78
N SER A 144 -10.13 -14.11 7.28
CA SER A 144 -11.24 -13.48 7.97
C SER A 144 -11.14 -11.95 7.89
N THR A 145 -12.29 -11.30 7.91
CA THR A 145 -12.43 -9.84 8.04
C THR A 145 -12.83 -9.43 9.47
N THR A 146 -13.03 -10.38 10.38
CA THR A 146 -13.66 -10.12 11.69
C THR A 146 -12.84 -9.18 12.57
N PHE A 147 -11.51 -9.21 12.49
CA PHE A 147 -10.64 -8.33 13.27
C PHE A 147 -10.83 -6.84 12.93
N LEU A 148 -11.32 -6.52 11.72
CA LEU A 148 -11.64 -5.15 11.29
C LEU A 148 -13.09 -4.76 11.52
N ALA A 149 -13.99 -5.71 11.77
CA ALA A 149 -15.43 -5.47 11.73
C ALA A 149 -15.90 -4.38 12.71
N ALA A 150 -15.44 -4.44 13.95
CA ALA A 150 -15.80 -3.47 15.00
C ALA A 150 -15.25 -2.07 14.68
N LEU A 151 -14.01 -1.99 14.22
CA LEU A 151 -13.36 -0.73 13.84
C LEU A 151 -14.03 -0.08 12.64
N LEU A 152 -14.27 -0.84 11.55
CA LEU A 152 -14.92 -0.31 10.35
C LEU A 152 -16.37 0.11 10.63
N ALA A 153 -17.11 -0.63 11.46
CA ALA A 153 -18.44 -0.22 11.89
C ALA A 153 -18.40 1.08 12.72
N ALA A 154 -17.40 1.25 13.58
CA ALA A 154 -17.23 2.48 14.36
C ALA A 154 -16.79 3.66 13.46
N ALA A 155 -15.89 3.45 12.50
CA ALA A 155 -15.48 4.47 11.53
C ALA A 155 -16.68 5.01 10.75
N ARG A 156 -17.52 4.10 10.21
CA ARG A 156 -18.76 4.48 9.52
C ARG A 156 -19.70 5.30 10.39
N ARG A 157 -19.94 4.89 11.65
CA ARG A 157 -20.81 5.66 12.58
C ARG A 157 -20.26 7.04 12.90
N ARG A 158 -18.94 7.19 12.95
CA ARG A 158 -18.24 8.46 13.25
C ARG A 158 -18.01 9.32 12.02
N GLY A 159 -18.31 8.83 10.81
CA GLY A 159 -18.04 9.53 9.55
C GLY A 159 -16.55 9.67 9.24
N ILE A 160 -15.70 8.78 9.80
CA ILE A 160 -14.27 8.74 9.54
C ILE A 160 -14.05 7.98 8.22
N PRO A 161 -13.45 8.61 7.20
CA PRO A 161 -13.21 7.99 5.91
C PRO A 161 -12.38 6.70 6.02
N THR A 162 -12.78 5.69 5.25
CA THR A 162 -12.09 4.41 5.15
C THR A 162 -11.60 4.19 3.72
N LEU A 163 -10.31 3.84 3.59
CA LEU A 163 -9.66 3.55 2.32
C LEU A 163 -9.15 2.10 2.34
N PHE A 164 -9.37 1.37 1.27
CA PHE A 164 -9.04 -0.04 1.14
C PHE A 164 -8.29 -0.34 -0.15
N ASP A 165 -7.15 -1.01 -0.04
CA ASP A 165 -6.43 -1.64 -1.15
C ASP A 165 -6.51 -3.17 -1.03
N PRO A 166 -7.08 -3.89 -2.01
CA PRO A 166 -7.20 -5.35 -1.97
C PRO A 166 -5.88 -6.10 -2.20
N SER A 167 -4.84 -5.45 -2.70
CA SER A 167 -3.42 -5.84 -2.76
C SER A 167 -3.03 -7.01 -3.66
N SER A 168 -3.89 -7.97 -3.98
CA SER A 168 -3.50 -9.14 -4.77
C SER A 168 -4.68 -9.83 -5.45
N PHE A 169 -4.71 -9.81 -6.78
CA PHE A 169 -5.79 -10.42 -7.55
C PHE A 169 -5.90 -11.92 -7.29
N ALA A 170 -4.79 -12.64 -7.20
CA ALA A 170 -4.79 -14.08 -6.96
C ALA A 170 -5.35 -14.44 -5.57
N LEU A 171 -5.05 -13.63 -4.55
CA LEU A 171 -5.59 -13.82 -3.20
C LEU A 171 -7.06 -13.40 -3.10
N ILE A 172 -7.48 -12.38 -3.86
CA ILE A 172 -8.91 -12.01 -4.00
C ILE A 172 -9.70 -13.19 -4.55
N GLU A 173 -9.24 -13.79 -5.65
CA GLU A 173 -9.90 -14.95 -6.27
C GLU A 173 -9.95 -16.14 -5.31
N ALA A 174 -8.85 -16.47 -4.64
CA ALA A 174 -8.77 -17.57 -3.69
C ALA A 174 -9.65 -17.38 -2.44
N PHE A 175 -9.79 -16.13 -1.96
CA PHE A 175 -10.64 -15.80 -0.80
C PHE A 175 -12.12 -15.74 -1.17
N GLY A 176 -12.42 -15.32 -2.39
CA GLY A 176 -13.73 -15.04 -2.94
C GLY A 176 -14.08 -13.54 -2.89
N PRO A 177 -14.15 -12.87 -4.07
CA PRO A 177 -14.33 -11.42 -4.15
C PRO A 177 -15.59 -10.91 -3.45
N ARG A 178 -16.72 -11.64 -3.59
CA ARG A 178 -17.97 -11.28 -2.89
C ARG A 178 -17.86 -11.41 -1.38
N ARG A 179 -17.17 -12.45 -0.90
CA ARG A 179 -16.92 -12.66 0.53
C ARG A 179 -16.06 -11.53 1.10
N LEU A 180 -15.02 -11.10 0.37
CA LEU A 180 -14.17 -9.99 0.74
C LEU A 180 -14.99 -8.71 0.88
N LEU A 181 -15.68 -8.30 -0.19
CA LEU A 181 -16.45 -7.06 -0.23
C LEU A 181 -17.57 -7.04 0.81
N ALA A 182 -18.29 -8.16 1.00
CA ALA A 182 -19.32 -8.26 2.03
C ALA A 182 -18.73 -8.18 3.45
N GLY A 183 -17.55 -8.75 3.66
CA GLY A 183 -16.90 -8.80 4.98
C GLY A 183 -16.34 -7.44 5.44
N ILE A 184 -15.79 -6.65 4.52
CA ILE A 184 -15.33 -5.28 4.83
C ILE A 184 -16.49 -4.27 4.84
N GLY A 185 -17.57 -4.57 4.11
CA GLY A 185 -18.70 -3.66 3.89
C GLY A 185 -18.31 -2.44 3.05
N PRO A 186 -19.21 -1.42 2.94
CA PRO A 186 -18.90 -0.25 2.14
C PRO A 186 -17.77 0.58 2.74
N VAL A 187 -16.82 0.98 1.87
CA VAL A 187 -15.71 1.88 2.16
C VAL A 187 -15.90 3.22 1.45
N ASP A 188 -15.17 4.24 1.85
CA ASP A 188 -15.23 5.54 1.16
C ASP A 188 -14.42 5.50 -0.13
N VAL A 189 -13.23 4.87 -0.11
CA VAL A 189 -12.37 4.72 -1.29
C VAL A 189 -11.89 3.27 -1.39
N LEU A 190 -12.05 2.67 -2.56
CA LEU A 190 -11.41 1.42 -2.96
C LEU A 190 -10.31 1.77 -3.97
N ILE A 191 -9.08 1.37 -3.70
CA ILE A 191 -7.93 1.60 -4.59
C ILE A 191 -7.41 0.25 -5.03
N ALA A 192 -7.41 -0.04 -6.33
CA ALA A 192 -7.01 -1.33 -6.88
C ALA A 192 -6.19 -1.14 -8.17
N ASN A 193 -5.37 -2.10 -8.56
CA ASN A 193 -4.84 -2.14 -9.90
C ASN A 193 -5.84 -2.79 -10.88
N ASP A 194 -5.53 -2.79 -12.19
CA ASP A 194 -6.42 -3.35 -13.23
C ASP A 194 -6.79 -4.82 -12.95
N ALA A 195 -5.82 -5.65 -12.54
CA ALA A 195 -6.04 -7.09 -12.29
C ALA A 195 -6.91 -7.31 -11.04
N GLU A 196 -6.66 -6.56 -9.98
CA GLU A 196 -7.44 -6.58 -8.73
C GLU A 196 -8.88 -6.09 -8.98
N ALA A 197 -9.03 -4.97 -9.71
CA ALA A 197 -10.33 -4.45 -10.08
C ALA A 197 -11.10 -5.43 -10.97
N ALA A 198 -10.43 -6.15 -11.86
CA ALA A 198 -11.04 -7.19 -12.68
C ALA A 198 -11.52 -8.38 -11.82
N ALA A 199 -10.68 -8.85 -10.88
CA ALA A 199 -11.03 -9.93 -9.95
C ALA A 199 -12.23 -9.54 -9.06
N LEU A 200 -12.26 -8.33 -8.52
CA LEU A 200 -13.38 -7.86 -7.70
C LEU A 200 -14.69 -7.73 -8.47
N ARG A 201 -14.63 -7.36 -9.75
CA ARG A 201 -15.82 -7.18 -10.59
C ARG A 201 -16.40 -8.49 -11.12
N GLU A 202 -15.64 -9.57 -11.19
CA GLU A 202 -16.07 -10.86 -11.76
C GLU A 202 -16.72 -10.67 -13.14
N GLY A 203 -16.13 -9.88 -14.03
CA GLY A 203 -16.66 -9.58 -15.37
C GLY A 203 -17.81 -8.56 -15.41
N ARG A 204 -18.27 -8.05 -14.27
CA ARG A 204 -19.31 -6.99 -14.18
C ARG A 204 -18.72 -5.60 -14.53
N PRO A 205 -19.54 -4.60 -14.88
CA PRO A 205 -19.10 -3.22 -15.08
C PRO A 205 -18.49 -2.62 -13.80
N PHE A 206 -17.73 -1.53 -13.93
CA PHE A 206 -17.16 -0.79 -12.78
C PHE A 206 -18.24 -0.32 -11.80
N THR A 207 -19.41 0.04 -12.28
CA THR A 207 -20.58 0.41 -11.45
C THR A 207 -20.98 -0.66 -10.43
N ALA A 208 -20.58 -1.91 -10.63
CA ALA A 208 -20.80 -2.96 -9.63
C ALA A 208 -20.02 -2.74 -8.33
N LEU A 209 -18.94 -1.97 -8.35
CA LEU A 209 -18.15 -1.62 -7.16
C LEU A 209 -18.78 -0.48 -6.35
N GLU A 210 -19.71 0.29 -6.92
CA GLU A 210 -20.40 1.40 -6.23
C GLU A 210 -21.23 0.93 -5.01
N ALA A 211 -21.63 -0.34 -5.02
CA ALA A 211 -22.28 -0.94 -3.85
C ALA A 211 -21.33 -1.07 -2.64
N TYR A 212 -20.03 -1.00 -2.87
CA TYR A 212 -18.99 -1.26 -1.88
C TYR A 212 -18.03 -0.09 -1.67
N ALA A 213 -17.99 0.88 -2.58
CA ALA A 213 -17.12 2.06 -2.48
C ALA A 213 -17.83 3.31 -3.01
N LYS A 214 -17.67 4.44 -2.32
CA LYS A 214 -18.14 5.74 -2.83
C LYS A 214 -17.27 6.26 -3.98
N LEU A 215 -15.99 5.92 -3.97
CA LEU A 215 -15.00 6.22 -4.99
C LEU A 215 -14.17 4.96 -5.25
N ALA A 216 -14.15 4.49 -6.49
CA ALA A 216 -13.28 3.42 -6.93
C ALA A 216 -12.12 4.03 -7.74
N VAL A 217 -10.89 3.76 -7.34
CA VAL A 217 -9.66 4.21 -7.99
C VAL A 217 -8.97 3.01 -8.61
N VAL A 218 -8.53 3.14 -9.86
CA VAL A 218 -7.86 2.07 -10.60
C VAL A 218 -6.47 2.55 -11.04
N LYS A 219 -5.45 1.88 -10.54
CA LYS A 219 -4.04 2.08 -10.90
C LYS A 219 -3.76 1.28 -12.19
N GLN A 220 -3.28 1.93 -13.25
CA GLN A 220 -3.12 1.34 -14.59
C GLN A 220 -1.64 1.35 -15.05
N GLY A 221 -0.71 1.46 -14.10
CA GLY A 221 0.72 1.48 -14.37
C GLY A 221 1.11 2.53 -15.42
N PRO A 222 1.66 2.13 -16.60
CA PRO A 222 1.99 3.08 -17.67
C PRO A 222 0.79 3.84 -18.23
N GLY A 223 -0.43 3.37 -18.03
CA GLY A 223 -1.68 4.04 -18.43
C GLY A 223 -2.08 5.18 -17.48
N GLY A 224 -1.47 5.28 -16.30
CA GLY A 224 -1.81 6.27 -15.29
C GLY A 224 -2.81 5.74 -14.27
N ALA A 225 -3.84 6.52 -13.95
CA ALA A 225 -4.88 6.11 -13.02
C ALA A 225 -6.23 6.75 -13.37
N SER A 226 -7.30 6.02 -13.07
CA SER A 226 -8.68 6.46 -13.25
C SER A 226 -9.45 6.36 -11.93
N ALA A 227 -10.49 7.16 -11.77
CA ALA A 227 -11.40 7.05 -10.63
C ALA A 227 -12.86 7.16 -11.07
N TYR A 228 -13.76 6.49 -10.35
CA TYR A 228 -15.17 6.36 -10.69
C TYR A 228 -16.04 6.59 -9.45
N ALA A 229 -17.08 7.44 -9.59
CA ALA A 229 -18.09 7.64 -8.55
C ALA A 229 -19.44 7.99 -9.22
N GLY A 230 -20.39 7.07 -9.24
CA GLY A 230 -21.63 7.22 -9.99
C GLY A 230 -21.35 7.53 -11.48
N PRO A 231 -21.92 8.59 -12.04
CA PRO A 231 -21.67 8.97 -13.44
C PRO A 231 -20.35 9.73 -13.64
N ALA A 232 -19.64 10.07 -12.56
CA ALA A 232 -18.39 10.84 -12.65
C ALA A 232 -17.20 9.93 -12.87
N GLU A 233 -16.32 10.35 -13.78
CA GLU A 233 -15.06 9.71 -14.11
C GLU A 233 -13.93 10.74 -14.16
N TRP A 234 -12.78 10.38 -13.62
CA TRP A 234 -11.55 11.16 -13.64
C TRP A 234 -10.43 10.30 -14.19
N ASN A 235 -9.55 10.90 -14.97
CA ASN A 235 -8.38 10.22 -15.54
C ASN A 235 -7.15 11.12 -15.36
N ALA A 236 -6.04 10.52 -14.93
CA ALA A 236 -4.76 11.19 -14.83
C ALA A 236 -3.69 10.35 -15.54
N PRO A 237 -2.92 10.92 -16.48
CA PRO A 237 -1.87 10.19 -17.19
C PRO A 237 -0.73 9.81 -16.26
N ALA A 238 -0.01 8.73 -16.60
CA ALA A 238 1.19 8.33 -15.89
C ALA A 238 2.30 9.38 -16.01
N ASN A 239 3.14 9.44 -15.00
CA ASN A 239 4.40 10.18 -15.08
C ASN A 239 5.46 9.31 -15.77
N PRO A 240 6.14 9.80 -16.80
CA PRO A 240 7.20 9.05 -17.46
C PRO A 240 8.33 8.71 -16.48
N VAL A 241 8.76 7.46 -16.49
CA VAL A 241 9.87 6.98 -15.65
C VAL A 241 10.60 5.83 -16.36
N LYS A 242 11.91 5.75 -16.15
CA LYS A 242 12.67 4.53 -16.48
C LYS A 242 12.47 3.57 -15.29
N VAL A 243 11.70 2.53 -15.52
CA VAL A 243 11.43 1.52 -14.49
C VAL A 243 12.69 0.77 -14.10
N VAL A 244 12.94 0.70 -12.79
CA VAL A 244 14.02 -0.07 -12.15
C VAL A 244 13.41 -1.24 -11.37
N ASP A 245 12.36 -0.95 -10.56
CA ASP A 245 11.68 -1.91 -9.70
C ASP A 245 10.26 -1.40 -9.39
N THR A 246 9.25 -2.21 -9.66
CA THR A 246 7.85 -1.79 -9.43
C THR A 246 7.35 -2.05 -8.01
N THR A 247 8.17 -2.67 -7.15
CA THR A 247 7.80 -2.99 -5.76
C THR A 247 7.47 -1.73 -4.99
N GLY A 248 6.31 -1.72 -4.34
CA GLY A 248 5.84 -0.58 -3.53
C GLY A 248 5.38 0.65 -4.31
N ALA A 249 5.42 0.64 -5.66
CA ALA A 249 4.91 1.77 -6.45
C ALA A 249 3.40 1.97 -6.26
N GLY A 250 2.64 0.89 -6.09
CA GLY A 250 1.22 0.91 -5.73
C GLY A 250 0.98 1.52 -4.35
N ASP A 251 1.77 1.10 -3.35
CA ASP A 251 1.68 1.60 -1.98
C ASP A 251 2.00 3.10 -1.89
N ALA A 252 3.02 3.52 -2.65
CA ALA A 252 3.38 4.93 -2.76
C ALA A 252 2.27 5.76 -3.43
N PHE A 253 1.65 5.21 -4.48
CA PHE A 253 0.46 5.82 -5.09
C PHE A 253 -0.65 5.97 -4.05
N ASP A 254 -0.97 4.93 -3.30
CA ASP A 254 -2.04 4.93 -2.29
C ASP A 254 -1.79 5.99 -1.22
N ALA A 255 -0.56 6.08 -0.70
CA ALA A 255 -0.19 7.07 0.29
C ALA A 255 -0.37 8.50 -0.24
N ALA A 256 0.13 8.79 -1.45
CA ALA A 256 0.05 10.12 -2.04
C ALA A 256 -1.38 10.50 -2.43
N PHE A 257 -2.12 9.56 -3.03
CA PHE A 257 -3.54 9.74 -3.33
C PHE A 257 -4.32 10.06 -2.06
N MET A 258 -4.15 9.26 -1.01
CA MET A 258 -4.86 9.41 0.25
C MET A 258 -4.58 10.77 0.92
N VAL A 259 -3.31 11.13 1.06
CA VAL A 259 -2.91 12.40 1.69
C VAL A 259 -3.47 13.59 0.92
N GLU A 260 -3.35 13.59 -0.41
CA GLU A 260 -3.86 14.67 -1.25
C GLU A 260 -5.39 14.73 -1.25
N TRP A 261 -6.07 13.58 -1.42
CA TRP A 261 -7.53 13.52 -1.45
C TRP A 261 -8.16 13.96 -0.12
N LEU A 262 -7.59 13.54 1.00
CA LEU A 262 -8.09 13.94 2.32
C LEU A 262 -7.88 15.44 2.58
N SER A 263 -6.82 16.02 2.04
CA SER A 263 -6.49 17.44 2.21
C SER A 263 -7.29 18.35 1.30
N SER A 264 -7.42 18.00 0.01
CA SER A 264 -8.02 18.86 -1.01
C SER A 264 -9.47 18.50 -1.37
N ARG A 265 -9.86 17.25 -1.14
CA ARG A 265 -11.11 16.64 -1.63
C ARG A 265 -11.22 16.69 -3.17
N ASN A 266 -10.11 16.86 -3.86
CA ASN A 266 -10.03 16.87 -5.32
C ASN A 266 -9.46 15.55 -5.83
N VAL A 267 -10.28 14.79 -6.56
CA VAL A 267 -9.92 13.46 -7.08
C VAL A 267 -8.82 13.56 -8.13
N GLU A 268 -8.90 14.54 -9.04
CA GLU A 268 -7.92 14.69 -10.12
C GLU A 268 -6.52 14.99 -9.60
N THR A 269 -6.38 15.94 -8.66
CA THR A 269 -5.08 16.26 -8.04
C THR A 269 -4.54 15.08 -7.23
N ALA A 270 -5.42 14.30 -6.60
CA ALA A 270 -5.05 13.10 -5.86
C ALA A 270 -4.52 11.99 -6.79
N LEU A 271 -5.16 11.74 -7.94
CA LEU A 271 -4.66 10.80 -8.96
C LEU A 271 -3.28 11.23 -9.48
N GLN A 272 -3.12 12.52 -9.78
CA GLN A 272 -1.82 13.06 -10.20
C GLN A 272 -0.73 12.91 -9.14
N ALA A 273 -1.08 13.12 -7.87
CA ALA A 273 -0.17 12.92 -6.74
C ALA A 273 0.27 11.45 -6.63
N GLY A 274 -0.69 10.53 -6.69
CA GLY A 274 -0.45 9.09 -6.72
C GLY A 274 0.48 8.68 -7.86
N ASN A 275 0.17 9.10 -9.09
CA ASN A 275 0.98 8.80 -10.27
C ASN A 275 2.43 9.33 -10.13
N ARG A 276 2.63 10.54 -9.61
CA ARG A 276 3.97 11.10 -9.41
C ARG A 276 4.80 10.29 -8.42
N LEU A 277 4.21 9.94 -7.26
CA LEU A 277 4.96 9.21 -6.24
C LEU A 277 5.16 7.75 -6.63
N GLY A 278 4.16 7.09 -7.22
CA GLY A 278 4.30 5.75 -7.78
C GLY A 278 5.40 5.66 -8.83
N ALA A 279 5.48 6.63 -9.75
CA ALA A 279 6.55 6.72 -10.74
C ALA A 279 7.92 6.96 -10.09
N HIS A 280 8.01 7.81 -9.05
CA HIS A 280 9.26 8.01 -8.31
C HIS A 280 9.76 6.69 -7.73
N VAL A 281 8.89 5.92 -7.05
CA VAL A 281 9.27 4.63 -6.47
C VAL A 281 9.66 3.65 -7.55
N ALA A 282 8.89 3.53 -8.62
CA ALA A 282 9.20 2.63 -9.74
C ALA A 282 10.56 2.91 -10.42
N GLY A 283 11.10 4.12 -10.28
CA GLY A 283 12.44 4.50 -10.76
C GLY A 283 13.60 4.09 -9.85
N HIS A 284 13.34 3.43 -8.72
CA HIS A 284 14.33 3.05 -7.72
C HIS A 284 14.16 1.59 -7.31
N LEU A 285 15.16 1.06 -6.60
CA LEU A 285 15.11 -0.28 -6.02
C LEU A 285 14.38 -0.26 -4.67
N GLY A 286 13.45 -1.20 -4.47
CA GLY A 286 12.70 -1.39 -3.24
C GLY A 286 11.56 -0.38 -3.02
N ALA A 287 10.69 -0.68 -2.07
CA ALA A 287 9.44 0.05 -1.86
C ALA A 287 9.60 1.41 -1.17
N GLN A 288 10.73 1.65 -0.50
CA GLN A 288 10.93 2.83 0.33
C GLN A 288 12.22 3.60 -0.01
N PRO A 289 12.49 3.92 -1.30
CA PRO A 289 13.66 4.71 -1.65
C PRO A 289 13.62 6.08 -0.97
N PRO A 290 14.77 6.85 -0.98
CA PRO A 290 14.77 8.21 -0.46
C PRO A 290 13.66 9.07 -1.07
N ALA A 291 13.05 9.91 -0.24
CA ALA A 291 12.00 10.80 -0.70
C ALA A 291 12.53 11.80 -1.76
N PRO A 292 11.71 12.19 -2.75
CA PRO A 292 12.08 13.20 -3.72
C PRO A 292 12.40 14.52 -3.02
N ALA A 293 13.29 15.34 -3.60
CA ALA A 293 13.80 16.58 -3.00
C ALA A 293 12.70 17.61 -2.65
N SER A 294 11.49 17.50 -3.19
CA SER A 294 10.32 18.31 -2.85
C SER A 294 9.08 17.42 -2.72
N PRO A 295 8.84 16.82 -1.55
CA PRO A 295 7.68 15.93 -1.35
C PRO A 295 6.34 16.67 -1.27
N ARG A 296 6.31 18.01 -1.18
CA ARG A 296 5.05 18.76 -1.12
C ARG A 296 4.34 18.74 -2.47
N LEU A 297 3.17 18.14 -2.50
CA LEU A 297 2.36 17.86 -3.68
C LEU A 297 1.61 19.08 -4.26
N GLY A 298 1.82 20.28 -3.74
CA GLY A 298 1.17 21.52 -4.17
C GLY A 298 2.13 22.68 -4.35
N GLY A 299 2.74 22.80 -5.52
CA GLY A 299 3.53 23.93 -5.93
C GLY A 299 3.93 23.81 -7.39
N SER A 300 3.36 24.65 -8.28
CA SER A 300 3.90 24.85 -9.61
C SER A 300 5.37 25.21 -9.47
N ALA A 301 6.26 24.35 -9.95
CA ALA A 301 7.66 24.70 -10.14
C ALA A 301 7.71 25.86 -11.15
N VAL A 302 7.86 27.07 -10.65
CA VAL A 302 8.34 28.18 -11.48
C VAL A 302 9.82 27.88 -11.68
N ASP A 303 10.16 27.42 -12.87
CA ASP A 303 11.54 27.26 -13.34
C ASP A 303 12.25 28.65 -13.24
N PRO A 304 13.27 28.81 -12.40
CA PRO A 304 14.09 30.00 -12.47
C PRO A 304 14.98 29.87 -13.72
N GLY A 305 14.49 30.43 -14.83
CA GLY A 305 15.25 30.50 -16.06
C GLY A 305 16.71 30.92 -15.86
N PRO A 306 17.61 30.63 -16.81
CA PRO A 306 19.05 30.75 -16.64
C PRO A 306 19.44 32.19 -16.34
N SER A 307 20.12 32.37 -15.20
CA SER A 307 20.74 33.67 -14.83
C SER A 307 21.75 34.07 -15.92
N LYS A 308 21.43 35.12 -16.65
CA LYS A 308 22.42 35.76 -17.52
C LYS A 308 23.50 36.36 -16.63
N GLY A 309 24.70 35.77 -16.71
CA GLY A 309 25.90 36.33 -16.15
C GLY A 309 26.22 37.67 -16.84
N VAL A 310 26.62 38.59 -16.04
CA VAL A 310 27.42 39.75 -16.39
C VAL A 310 28.77 39.58 -15.74
#